data_b9db9fcfaa88824359d748a338537f94
#
_entry.id   b9db9fcfaa88824359d748a338537f94
#
_cell.length_a   1.000
_cell.length_b   1.000
_cell.length_c   1.000
_cell.angle_alpha   90.00
_cell.angle_beta   90.00
_cell.angle_gamma   90.00
#
_symmetry.space_group_name_H-M   'P 1'
#
loop_
_entity.id
_entity.type
_entity.pdbx_description
1 polymer ?
#
loop_
_entity_poly.entity_id
_entity_poly.type
_entity_poly.pdbx_seq_one_letter_code
_entity_poly.pdbx_strand_id
1 'polypeptide(L)'
;SQVGPLGTPVRLGVIAATDEDPGALRGLGTYGFIKGATGYIAGAVVHGKHNLEDFGYLMERAILFATDLDLGTCWLGGTFTKSRFASRFGVHDGEEMPAVTSIGYDAEQPHLQDSTSRRVANSSHRLPWERLFFEGRFGTPLPPEAVGDYATALLMVRLGPSASNKQPWRIVREDERWHFLIERSFLNVPRT
;
A
#
# COMPACT_ATOMS: atom_id res chain seq x y z
N SER A 1 -3.64 -6.08 18.12
CA SER A 1 -3.89 -4.83 17.38
C SER A 1 -2.80 -3.82 17.66
N GLN A 2 -2.48 -3.00 16.70
CA GLN A 2 -1.59 -1.85 16.81
C GLN A 2 -2.41 -0.59 16.55
N VAL A 3 -2.01 0.53 17.12
CA VAL A 3 -2.70 1.82 16.92
C VAL A 3 -1.85 2.64 15.93
N GLY A 4 -2.49 3.15 14.90
CA GLY A 4 -1.84 4.02 13.92
C GLY A 4 -1.62 5.44 14.46
N PRO A 5 -0.86 6.27 13.74
CA PRO A 5 -0.50 7.63 14.19
C PRO A 5 -1.71 8.58 14.36
N LEU A 6 -2.84 8.28 13.71
CA LEU A 6 -4.07 9.05 13.81
C LEU A 6 -5.09 8.46 14.79
N GLY A 7 -4.70 7.40 15.51
CA GLY A 7 -5.43 6.84 16.63
C GLY A 7 -6.33 5.65 16.30
N THR A 8 -6.36 5.16 15.05
CA THR A 8 -7.23 4.02 14.70
C THR A 8 -6.53 2.69 15.01
N PRO A 9 -7.20 1.77 15.75
CA PRO A 9 -6.70 0.42 15.95
C PRO A 9 -6.77 -0.39 14.66
N VAL A 10 -5.68 -1.07 14.32
CA VAL A 10 -5.56 -1.95 13.16
C VAL A 10 -5.09 -3.33 13.64
N ARG A 11 -5.72 -4.37 13.17
CA ARG A 11 -5.25 -5.76 13.34
C ARG A 11 -4.46 -6.16 12.12
N LEU A 12 -3.20 -6.50 12.28
CA LEU A 12 -2.37 -7.12 11.24
C LEU A 12 -2.00 -8.53 11.65
N GLY A 13 -1.83 -9.40 10.66
CA GLY A 13 -1.36 -10.76 10.85
C GLY A 13 -0.85 -11.37 9.56
N VAL A 14 -0.13 -12.47 9.70
CA VAL A 14 0.41 -13.24 8.58
C VAL A 14 -0.47 -14.45 8.34
N ILE A 15 -0.82 -14.70 7.08
CA ILE A 15 -1.43 -15.92 6.61
C ILE A 15 -0.35 -16.66 5.81
N ALA A 16 0.17 -17.75 6.35
CA ALA A 16 1.21 -18.56 5.71
C ALA A 16 0.95 -20.04 5.97
N ALA A 17 1.43 -20.90 5.09
CA ALA A 17 1.43 -22.33 5.34
C ALA A 17 2.41 -22.65 6.49
N THR A 18 1.97 -23.45 7.43
CA THR A 18 2.75 -23.96 8.56
C THR A 18 2.60 -25.46 8.65
N ASP A 19 3.39 -26.11 9.49
CA ASP A 19 3.23 -27.55 9.77
C ASP A 19 1.86 -27.87 10.36
N GLU A 20 1.28 -26.95 11.14
CA GLU A 20 -0.05 -27.10 11.75
C GLU A 20 -1.19 -26.81 10.75
N ASP A 21 -0.99 -25.90 9.81
CA ASP A 21 -1.95 -25.59 8.73
C ASP A 21 -1.26 -25.48 7.37
N PRO A 22 -0.89 -26.61 6.75
CA PRO A 22 -0.26 -26.64 5.43
C PRO A 22 -1.21 -26.16 4.32
N GLY A 23 -2.50 -26.04 4.62
CA GLY A 23 -3.54 -25.56 3.71
C GLY A 23 -3.89 -24.09 3.84
N ALA A 24 -3.20 -23.31 4.68
CA ALA A 24 -3.54 -21.92 4.99
C ALA A 24 -3.77 -21.02 3.76
N LEU A 25 -3.00 -21.25 2.70
CA LEU A 25 -3.08 -20.45 1.46
C LEU A 25 -4.10 -20.99 0.45
N ARG A 26 -4.71 -22.15 0.73
CA ARG A 26 -5.63 -22.79 -0.22
C ARG A 26 -6.86 -21.91 -0.46
N GLY A 27 -7.12 -21.64 -1.72
CA GLY A 27 -8.28 -20.83 -2.14
C GLY A 27 -8.09 -19.32 -2.01
N LEU A 28 -6.96 -18.85 -1.48
CA LEU A 28 -6.61 -17.44 -1.51
C LEU A 28 -6.09 -17.11 -2.91
N GLY A 29 -6.91 -16.40 -3.69
CA GLY A 29 -6.62 -16.09 -5.09
C GLY A 29 -6.26 -14.64 -5.29
N THR A 30 -5.32 -14.39 -6.20
CA THR A 30 -4.90 -13.05 -6.62
C THR A 30 -5.19 -12.81 -8.12
N TYR A 31 -6.17 -13.55 -8.67
CA TYR A 31 -6.55 -13.51 -10.10
C TYR A 31 -5.33 -13.66 -11.05
N GLY A 32 -4.31 -14.41 -10.61
CA GLY A 32 -3.10 -14.65 -11.40
C GLY A 32 -2.05 -13.54 -11.35
N PHE A 33 -2.30 -12.45 -10.63
CA PHE A 33 -1.32 -11.36 -10.48
C PHE A 33 -0.08 -11.78 -9.69
N ILE A 34 -0.26 -12.63 -8.66
CA ILE A 34 0.86 -13.14 -7.84
C ILE A 34 0.93 -14.65 -8.01
N LYS A 35 2.14 -15.14 -8.23
CA LYS A 35 2.47 -16.55 -8.26
C LYS A 35 3.62 -16.83 -7.29
N GLY A 36 3.60 -17.98 -6.64
CA GLY A 36 4.68 -18.39 -5.75
C GLY A 36 4.75 -17.62 -4.42
N ALA A 37 3.67 -16.92 -4.02
CA ALA A 37 3.63 -16.32 -2.69
C ALA A 37 3.74 -17.42 -1.62
N THR A 38 4.59 -17.21 -0.63
CA THR A 38 4.74 -18.08 0.53
C THR A 38 3.81 -17.70 1.67
N GLY A 39 3.24 -16.48 1.60
CA GLY A 39 2.29 -15.98 2.56
C GLY A 39 1.69 -14.65 2.13
N TYR A 40 0.84 -14.13 3.02
CA TYR A 40 0.23 -12.81 2.89
C TYR A 40 0.22 -12.11 4.25
N ILE A 41 0.54 -10.82 4.25
CA ILE A 41 0.21 -9.95 5.37
C ILE A 41 -1.20 -9.43 5.11
N ALA A 42 -2.11 -9.72 6.02
CA ALA A 42 -3.49 -9.29 5.97
C ALA A 42 -3.79 -8.37 7.14
N GLY A 43 -4.80 -7.52 7.00
CA GLY A 43 -5.19 -6.65 8.08
C GLY A 43 -6.66 -6.27 8.01
N ALA A 44 -7.21 -5.95 9.17
CA ALA A 44 -8.55 -5.44 9.34
C ALA A 44 -8.56 -4.18 10.19
N VAL A 45 -9.43 -3.26 9.85
CA VAL A 45 -9.58 -1.96 10.53
C VAL A 45 -11.05 -1.63 10.68
N VAL A 46 -11.43 -1.06 11.82
CA VAL A 46 -12.80 -0.56 12.05
C VAL A 46 -13.06 0.68 11.20
N HIS A 47 -14.30 0.87 10.77
CA HIS A 47 -14.67 2.08 10.04
C HIS A 47 -14.47 3.33 10.91
N GLY A 48 -13.87 4.36 10.33
CA GLY A 48 -13.57 5.61 11.06
C GLY A 48 -13.01 6.69 10.13
N LYS A 49 -12.76 7.86 10.69
CA LYS A 49 -12.36 9.06 9.93
C LYS A 49 -10.99 8.89 9.25
N HIS A 50 -10.05 8.20 9.91
CA HIS A 50 -8.67 8.05 9.45
C HIS A 50 -8.24 6.58 9.41
N ASN A 51 -9.20 5.68 9.27
CA ASN A 51 -8.95 4.25 9.30
C ASN A 51 -8.05 3.77 8.15
N LEU A 52 -8.22 4.32 6.97
CA LEU A 52 -7.42 3.92 5.80
C LEU A 52 -5.99 4.47 5.86
N GLU A 53 -5.81 5.67 6.41
CA GLU A 53 -4.49 6.27 6.62
C GLU A 53 -3.69 5.45 7.65
N ASP A 54 -4.30 5.13 8.80
CA ASP A 54 -3.67 4.31 9.83
C ASP A 54 -3.42 2.89 9.37
N PHE A 55 -4.35 2.29 8.62
CA PHE A 55 -4.17 1.00 7.99
C PHE A 55 -2.99 1.02 7.03
N GLY A 56 -2.93 2.01 6.14
CA GLY A 56 -1.84 2.17 5.17
C GLY A 56 -0.49 2.33 5.85
N TYR A 57 -0.41 3.15 6.88
CA TYR A 57 0.81 3.38 7.66
C TYR A 57 1.33 2.09 8.30
N LEU A 58 0.47 1.35 8.99
CA LEU A 58 0.87 0.13 9.70
C LEU A 58 1.19 -1.01 8.73
N MET A 59 0.45 -1.12 7.63
CA MET A 59 0.74 -2.10 6.59
C MET A 59 2.07 -1.82 5.90
N GLU A 60 2.37 -0.56 5.56
CA GLU A 60 3.66 -0.20 4.96
C GLU A 60 4.82 -0.46 5.92
N ARG A 61 4.68 -0.20 7.22
CA ARG A 61 5.69 -0.60 8.21
C ARG A 61 5.95 -2.10 8.21
N ALA A 62 4.89 -2.91 8.09
CA ALA A 62 5.04 -4.37 8.01
C ALA A 62 5.72 -4.80 6.69
N ILE A 63 5.45 -4.10 5.58
CA ILE A 63 6.09 -4.32 4.28
C ILE A 63 7.57 -3.98 4.34
N LEU A 64 7.93 -2.83 4.90
CA LEU A 64 9.32 -2.43 5.07
C LEU A 64 10.09 -3.42 5.97
N PHE A 65 9.45 -3.92 7.02
CA PHE A 65 10.04 -4.96 7.87
C PHE A 65 10.22 -6.28 7.11
N ALA A 66 9.25 -6.69 6.27
CA ALA A 66 9.41 -7.86 5.42
C ALA A 66 10.55 -7.69 4.41
N THR A 67 10.72 -6.48 3.86
CA THR A 67 11.83 -6.15 2.97
C THR A 67 13.20 -6.22 3.67
N ASP A 68 13.27 -5.79 4.93
CA ASP A 68 14.48 -5.92 5.78
C ASP A 68 14.86 -7.38 6.06
N LEU A 69 13.89 -8.29 5.91
CA LEU A 69 14.07 -9.75 5.98
C LEU A 69 14.32 -10.40 4.60
N ASP A 70 14.67 -9.61 3.58
CA ASP A 70 14.88 -10.07 2.19
C ASP A 70 13.63 -10.74 1.56
N LEU A 71 12.43 -10.38 2.01
CA LEU A 71 11.18 -10.86 1.43
C LEU A 71 10.65 -9.88 0.38
N GLY A 72 10.34 -10.41 -0.80
CA GLY A 72 9.59 -9.68 -1.83
C GLY A 72 8.15 -9.45 -1.40
N THR A 73 7.60 -8.28 -1.69
CA THR A 73 6.24 -7.87 -1.31
C THR A 73 5.48 -7.25 -2.48
N CYS A 74 4.15 -7.35 -2.45
CA CYS A 74 3.29 -6.66 -3.40
C CYS A 74 1.94 -6.30 -2.78
N TRP A 75 1.60 -5.01 -2.80
CA TRP A 75 0.29 -4.50 -2.40
C TRP A 75 -0.82 -5.00 -3.33
N LEU A 76 -1.92 -5.48 -2.75
CA LEU A 76 -3.10 -5.97 -3.45
C LEU A 76 -4.34 -5.27 -2.87
N GLY A 77 -4.84 -4.23 -3.56
CA GLY A 77 -6.01 -3.46 -3.14
C GLY A 77 -7.35 -3.93 -3.74
N GLY A 78 -7.30 -4.54 -4.94
CA GLY A 78 -8.51 -5.00 -5.65
C GLY A 78 -8.32 -6.30 -6.44
N THR A 79 -7.11 -6.82 -6.48
CA THR A 79 -6.72 -8.01 -7.26
C THR A 79 -6.57 -9.25 -6.39
N PHE A 80 -7.47 -9.42 -5.41
CA PHE A 80 -7.50 -10.58 -4.52
C PHE A 80 -8.95 -10.98 -4.17
N THR A 81 -9.14 -12.25 -3.79
CA THR A 81 -10.47 -12.78 -3.42
C THR A 81 -10.86 -12.31 -2.02
N LYS A 82 -11.36 -11.06 -1.92
CA LYS A 82 -11.59 -10.33 -0.66
C LYS A 82 -12.36 -11.15 0.38
N SER A 83 -13.45 -11.79 0.00
CA SER A 83 -14.27 -12.60 0.93
C SER A 83 -13.50 -13.79 1.52
N ARG A 84 -12.66 -14.45 0.74
CA ARG A 84 -11.86 -15.59 1.21
C ARG A 84 -10.75 -15.15 2.15
N PHE A 85 -10.07 -14.06 1.83
CA PHE A 85 -9.07 -13.46 2.72
C PHE A 85 -9.71 -12.96 4.02
N ALA A 86 -10.86 -12.27 3.94
CA ALA A 86 -11.59 -11.80 5.10
C ALA A 86 -12.02 -12.95 6.02
N SER A 87 -12.56 -14.03 5.46
CA SER A 87 -12.93 -15.25 6.21
C SER A 87 -11.71 -15.91 6.84
N ARG A 88 -10.61 -16.05 6.10
CA ARG A 88 -9.38 -16.69 6.60
C ARG A 88 -8.71 -15.86 7.71
N PHE A 89 -8.72 -14.56 7.60
CA PHE A 89 -8.17 -13.64 8.60
C PHE A 89 -9.08 -13.47 9.81
N GLY A 90 -10.37 -13.79 9.69
CA GLY A 90 -11.38 -13.55 10.73
C GLY A 90 -11.69 -12.06 10.87
N VAL A 91 -12.13 -11.42 9.77
CA VAL A 91 -12.64 -10.05 9.82
C VAL A 91 -13.96 -10.04 10.57
N HIS A 92 -14.08 -9.16 11.57
CA HIS A 92 -15.26 -9.04 12.42
C HIS A 92 -16.29 -8.07 11.85
N ASP A 93 -17.51 -8.11 12.38
CA ASP A 93 -18.54 -7.13 12.04
C ASP A 93 -18.07 -5.71 12.40
N GLY A 94 -18.27 -4.78 11.48
CA GLY A 94 -17.80 -3.39 11.63
C GLY A 94 -16.34 -3.14 11.26
N GLU A 95 -15.60 -4.21 10.87
CA GLU A 95 -14.26 -4.07 10.29
C GLU A 95 -14.31 -4.19 8.76
N GLU A 96 -13.33 -3.59 8.12
CA GLU A 96 -13.04 -3.83 6.70
C GLU A 96 -11.60 -4.31 6.50
N MET A 97 -11.38 -5.00 5.39
CA MET A 97 -10.05 -5.37 4.89
C MET A 97 -9.77 -4.55 3.63
N PRO A 98 -9.08 -3.41 3.73
CA PRO A 98 -8.85 -2.54 2.58
C PRO A 98 -7.94 -3.17 1.53
N ALA A 99 -6.89 -3.84 1.98
CA ALA A 99 -5.87 -4.46 1.14
C ALA A 99 -5.19 -5.62 1.87
N VAL A 100 -4.44 -6.40 1.11
CA VAL A 100 -3.47 -7.38 1.61
C VAL A 100 -2.15 -7.17 0.87
N THR A 101 -1.04 -7.69 1.40
CA THR A 101 0.22 -7.78 0.65
C THR A 101 0.68 -9.22 0.58
N SER A 102 1.13 -9.66 -0.60
CA SER A 102 1.83 -10.93 -0.72
C SER A 102 3.24 -10.83 -0.16
N ILE A 103 3.73 -11.91 0.40
CA ILE A 103 5.13 -12.07 0.82
C ILE A 103 5.69 -13.36 0.22
N GLY A 104 6.97 -13.34 -0.11
CA GLY A 104 7.67 -14.50 -0.65
C GLY A 104 9.09 -14.16 -1.05
N TYR A 105 9.82 -15.15 -1.50
CA TYR A 105 11.15 -14.94 -2.05
C TYR A 105 11.07 -14.53 -3.51
N ASP A 106 11.99 -13.68 -3.94
CA ASP A 106 12.08 -13.29 -5.35
C ASP A 106 12.33 -14.53 -6.23
N ALA A 107 11.58 -14.63 -7.31
CA ALA A 107 11.79 -15.70 -8.27
C ALA A 107 13.13 -15.48 -9.00
N GLU A 108 13.93 -16.54 -9.16
CA GLU A 108 15.18 -16.51 -9.93
C GLU A 108 14.96 -16.00 -11.36
N GLN A 109 13.78 -16.24 -11.92
CA GLN A 109 13.38 -15.71 -13.24
C GLN A 109 12.01 -15.04 -13.12
N PRO A 110 11.89 -13.72 -13.47
CA PRO A 110 10.62 -13.03 -13.51
C PRO A 110 9.67 -13.68 -14.52
N HIS A 111 8.44 -13.95 -14.12
CA HIS A 111 7.43 -14.42 -15.08
C HIS A 111 7.12 -13.33 -16.12
N LEU A 112 6.90 -13.75 -17.39
CA LEU A 112 6.54 -12.86 -18.48
C LEU A 112 5.35 -11.95 -18.16
N GLN A 113 4.40 -12.47 -17.36
CA GLN A 113 3.21 -11.73 -16.93
C GLN A 113 3.53 -10.62 -15.93
N ASP A 114 4.52 -10.80 -15.06
CA ASP A 114 5.00 -9.77 -14.12
C ASP A 114 5.69 -8.63 -14.88
N SER A 115 6.52 -8.97 -15.85
CA SER A 115 7.18 -7.97 -16.69
C SER A 115 6.18 -7.15 -17.51
N THR A 116 5.11 -7.78 -17.99
CA THR A 116 4.05 -7.11 -18.76
C THR A 116 3.22 -6.20 -17.85
N SER A 117 2.80 -6.67 -16.68
CA SER A 117 2.03 -5.87 -15.73
C SER A 117 2.83 -4.67 -15.21
N ARG A 118 4.11 -4.85 -14.89
CA ARG A 118 5.02 -3.77 -14.48
C ARG A 118 5.24 -2.76 -15.61
N ARG A 119 5.35 -3.23 -16.85
CA ARG A 119 5.53 -2.38 -18.04
C ARG A 119 4.26 -1.59 -18.36
N VAL A 120 3.08 -2.21 -18.32
CA VAL A 120 1.79 -1.55 -18.54
C VAL A 120 1.53 -0.50 -17.45
N ALA A 121 1.84 -0.80 -16.19
CA ALA A 121 1.73 0.15 -15.09
C ALA A 121 2.85 1.21 -15.09
N ASN A 122 3.88 1.05 -15.92
CA ASN A 122 5.08 1.90 -15.89
C ASN A 122 5.64 2.07 -14.46
N SER A 123 5.75 0.94 -13.74
CA SER A 123 5.92 0.91 -12.28
C SER A 123 7.23 1.52 -11.76
N SER A 124 8.24 1.65 -12.62
CA SER A 124 9.52 2.31 -12.30
C SER A 124 9.49 3.84 -12.52
N HIS A 125 8.49 4.34 -13.25
CA HIS A 125 8.38 5.78 -13.48
C HIS A 125 7.87 6.50 -12.23
N ARG A 126 8.46 7.67 -11.95
CA ARG A 126 7.98 8.56 -10.89
C ARG A 126 7.70 9.93 -11.48
N LEU A 127 6.57 10.50 -11.07
CA LEU A 127 6.25 11.88 -11.44
C LEU A 127 7.36 12.82 -10.99
N PRO A 128 7.64 13.88 -11.77
CA PRO A 128 8.60 14.89 -11.36
C PRO A 128 8.14 15.58 -10.06
N TRP A 129 9.10 16.02 -9.28
CA TRP A 129 8.90 16.60 -7.95
C TRP A 129 7.88 17.76 -7.96
N GLU A 130 8.00 18.66 -8.91
CA GLU A 130 7.18 19.85 -9.08
C GLU A 130 5.70 19.55 -9.41
N ARG A 131 5.38 18.28 -9.73
CA ARG A 131 4.00 17.82 -9.92
C ARG A 131 3.37 17.24 -8.66
N LEU A 132 4.16 17.04 -7.62
CA LEU A 132 3.73 16.40 -6.38
C LEU A 132 3.73 17.35 -5.19
N PHE A 133 4.70 18.29 -5.15
CA PHE A 133 4.97 19.12 -3.99
C PHE A 133 4.89 20.60 -4.33
N PHE A 134 4.14 21.34 -3.53
CA PHE A 134 3.79 22.73 -3.81
C PHE A 134 4.02 23.62 -2.58
N GLU A 135 4.28 24.92 -2.82
CA GLU A 135 4.45 25.95 -1.82
C GLU A 135 3.25 26.90 -1.82
N GLY A 136 2.61 27.08 -0.67
CA GLY A 136 1.48 27.98 -0.44
C GLY A 136 0.19 27.58 -1.15
N ARG A 137 0.26 27.13 -2.40
CA ARG A 137 -0.89 26.74 -3.22
C ARG A 137 -0.52 25.80 -4.35
N PHE A 138 -1.51 25.10 -4.87
CA PHE A 138 -1.34 24.30 -6.09
C PHE A 138 -0.78 25.11 -7.25
N GLY A 139 0.13 24.49 -8.02
CA GLY A 139 0.74 25.08 -9.20
C GLY A 139 1.99 25.92 -8.91
N THR A 140 2.31 26.19 -7.66
CA THR A 140 3.59 26.79 -7.26
C THR A 140 4.50 25.68 -6.75
N PRO A 141 5.50 25.22 -7.50
CA PRO A 141 6.36 24.12 -7.07
C PRO A 141 7.15 24.47 -5.81
N LEU A 142 7.22 23.53 -4.86
CA LEU A 142 8.11 23.62 -3.70
C LEU A 142 9.50 23.14 -4.13
N PRO A 143 10.53 24.02 -4.12
CA PRO A 143 11.88 23.60 -4.50
C PRO A 143 12.44 22.56 -3.53
N PRO A 144 13.12 21.50 -4.01
CA PRO A 144 13.70 20.48 -3.13
C PRO A 144 14.66 21.02 -2.07
N GLU A 145 15.40 22.06 -2.40
CA GLU A 145 16.34 22.75 -1.51
C GLU A 145 15.64 23.57 -0.39
N ALA A 146 14.36 23.87 -0.55
CA ALA A 146 13.60 24.65 0.43
C ALA A 146 12.87 23.79 1.48
N VAL A 147 12.94 22.46 1.39
CA VAL A 147 12.16 21.56 2.28
C VAL A 147 12.87 21.21 3.59
N GLY A 148 14.18 21.49 3.71
CA GLY A 148 14.95 21.25 4.93
C GLY A 148 14.88 19.79 5.37
N ASP A 149 14.60 19.55 6.64
CA ASP A 149 14.57 18.22 7.26
C ASP A 149 13.50 17.26 6.68
N TYR A 150 12.53 17.79 5.95
CA TYR A 150 11.47 16.99 5.32
C TYR A 150 11.87 16.38 3.97
N ALA A 151 13.07 16.69 3.44
CA ALA A 151 13.51 16.26 2.12
C ALA A 151 13.43 14.73 1.95
N THR A 152 13.96 13.98 2.91
CA THR A 152 13.92 12.51 2.89
C THR A 152 12.49 11.98 2.94
N ALA A 153 11.64 12.53 3.82
CA ALA A 153 10.25 12.09 3.94
C ALA A 153 9.47 12.30 2.64
N LEU A 154 9.60 13.45 2.01
CA LEU A 154 8.95 13.74 0.73
C LEU A 154 9.50 12.89 -0.42
N LEU A 155 10.81 12.60 -0.41
CA LEU A 155 11.39 11.66 -1.37
C LEU A 155 10.79 10.26 -1.22
N MET A 156 10.62 9.76 0.01
CA MET A 156 9.99 8.46 0.27
C MET A 156 8.53 8.44 -0.20
N VAL A 157 7.77 9.51 0.03
CA VAL A 157 6.41 9.65 -0.54
C VAL A 157 6.44 9.56 -2.06
N ARG A 158 7.37 10.24 -2.73
CA ARG A 158 7.51 10.20 -4.19
C ARG A 158 7.83 8.79 -4.70
N LEU A 159 8.63 8.02 -3.95
CA LEU A 159 9.02 6.65 -4.30
C LEU A 159 7.94 5.61 -3.95
N GLY A 160 6.99 5.96 -3.11
CA GLY A 160 5.93 5.06 -2.66
C GLY A 160 5.17 4.38 -3.81
N PRO A 161 4.70 3.15 -3.61
CA PRO A 161 3.87 2.46 -4.59
C PRO A 161 2.45 3.03 -4.63
N SER A 162 1.78 2.90 -5.76
CA SER A 162 0.36 3.27 -5.88
C SER A 162 -0.37 2.40 -6.89
N ALA A 163 -1.68 2.28 -6.76
CA ALA A 163 -2.50 1.52 -7.68
C ALA A 163 -2.32 2.00 -9.12
N SER A 164 -1.92 1.09 -10.03
CA SER A 164 -1.59 1.38 -11.42
C SER A 164 -0.54 2.50 -11.58
N ASN A 165 0.33 2.69 -10.60
CA ASN A 165 1.37 3.73 -10.54
C ASN A 165 0.85 5.16 -10.78
N LYS A 166 -0.37 5.46 -10.33
CA LYS A 166 -1.00 6.77 -10.56
C LYS A 166 -0.42 7.89 -9.74
N GLN A 167 0.26 7.58 -8.61
CA GLN A 167 0.91 8.54 -7.73
C GLN A 167 -0.03 9.72 -7.40
N PRO A 168 -1.20 9.45 -6.77
CA PRO A 168 -2.30 10.41 -6.68
C PRO A 168 -2.10 11.49 -5.60
N TRP A 169 -1.06 11.39 -4.83
CA TRP A 169 -0.78 12.33 -3.75
C TRP A 169 -0.32 13.67 -4.28
N ARG A 170 -0.78 14.72 -3.61
CA ARG A 170 -0.35 16.10 -3.78
C ARG A 170 -0.13 16.68 -2.39
N ILE A 171 1.02 17.29 -2.16
CA ILE A 171 1.36 17.86 -0.87
C ILE A 171 1.63 19.35 -1.05
N VAL A 172 0.96 20.17 -0.25
CA VAL A 172 1.13 21.62 -0.22
C VAL A 172 1.69 22.00 1.14
N ARG A 173 2.83 22.69 1.17
CA ARG A 173 3.34 23.35 2.37
C ARG A 173 2.78 24.76 2.42
N GLU A 174 2.18 25.13 3.53
CA GLU A 174 1.72 26.48 3.82
C GLU A 174 2.29 26.88 5.18
N ASP A 175 3.32 27.70 5.19
CA ASP A 175 4.12 28.02 6.37
C ASP A 175 4.64 26.76 7.07
N GLU A 176 4.25 26.52 8.32
CA GLU A 176 4.61 25.34 9.11
C GLU A 176 3.61 24.17 8.94
N ARG A 177 2.64 24.29 8.05
CA ARG A 177 1.58 23.28 7.85
C ARG A 177 1.79 22.51 6.56
N TRP A 178 1.48 21.23 6.62
CA TRP A 178 1.51 20.34 5.46
C TRP A 178 0.11 19.80 5.19
N HIS A 179 -0.38 20.05 3.99
CA HIS A 179 -1.68 19.57 3.52
C HIS A 179 -1.47 18.39 2.58
N PHE A 180 -1.99 17.23 2.98
CA PHE A 180 -1.92 16.00 2.20
C PHE A 180 -3.23 15.80 1.46
N LEU A 181 -3.17 15.76 0.15
CA LEU A 181 -4.32 15.71 -0.74
C LEU A 181 -4.19 14.52 -1.69
N ILE A 182 -5.31 13.95 -2.08
CA ILE A 182 -5.38 12.85 -3.04
C ILE A 182 -6.15 13.32 -4.27
N GLU A 183 -5.48 13.27 -5.42
CA GLU A 183 -6.14 13.47 -6.71
C GLU A 183 -7.03 12.26 -7.02
N ARG A 184 -8.34 12.46 -7.01
CA ARG A 184 -9.31 11.39 -7.33
C ARG A 184 -9.44 11.26 -8.85
N SER A 185 -9.18 10.08 -9.39
CA SER A 185 -9.54 9.73 -10.75
C SER A 185 -10.91 9.04 -10.75
N PHE A 186 -11.69 9.15 -11.84
CA PHE A 186 -13.02 8.55 -12.00
C PHE A 186 -13.06 7.03 -11.73
N LEU A 187 -11.92 6.35 -11.75
CA LEU A 187 -11.82 4.91 -11.48
C LEU A 187 -11.71 4.57 -9.98
N ASN A 188 -11.55 5.56 -9.11
CA ASN A 188 -11.35 5.38 -7.66
C ASN A 188 -12.47 6.00 -6.80
N VAL A 189 -13.64 6.24 -7.38
CA VAL A 189 -14.81 6.63 -6.58
C VAL A 189 -15.37 5.37 -5.93
N PRO A 190 -15.39 5.24 -4.59
CA PRO A 190 -16.15 4.19 -3.93
C PRO A 190 -17.61 4.31 -4.39
N ARG A 191 -18.17 3.24 -4.88
CA ARG A 191 -19.64 3.18 -5.07
C ARG A 191 -20.24 3.19 -3.65
N THR A 192 -20.88 4.30 -3.33
CA THR A 192 -21.75 4.44 -2.15
C THR A 192 -22.88 3.43 -2.24
#